data_aef68f5b871762fa9f5b7e2421847a3c
#
_entry.id   aef68f5b871762fa9f5b7e2421847a3c
#
_cell.length_a   1.000
_cell.length_b   1.000
_cell.length_c   1.000
_cell.angle_alpha   90.00
_cell.angle_beta   90.00
_cell.angle_gamma   90.00
#
_symmetry.space_group_name_H-M   'P 1'
#
loop_
_entity.id
_entity.type
_entity.pdbx_description
1 polymer ?
#
loop_
_entity_poly.entity_id
_entity_poly.type
_entity_poly.pdbx_seq_one_letter_code
_entity_poly.pdbx_strand_id
1 'polypeptide(L)'
;RIQYLDVPFYHYFIGREGQSVQTDVMIRRVDQLRLVNRLMTEATPERGTVPEGLYRYMIHFLAIESCVTSAFLILSRDPANYVKKTELWDAIDAYSPAIGKDVRAKLMSRALNLPGKPGRWIVRNGYLIAERIVGFN
;
A
#
# COMPACT_ATOMS: atom_id res chain seq x y z
N ARG A 1 11.27 -18.04 24.70
CA ARG A 1 11.77 -16.82 25.37
C ARG A 1 12.42 -15.94 24.31
N ILE A 2 12.10 -14.65 24.31
CA ILE A 2 12.74 -13.64 23.47
C ILE A 2 13.71 -12.87 24.40
N GLN A 3 14.96 -12.68 23.95
CA GLN A 3 15.96 -11.88 24.67
C GLN A 3 16.28 -10.65 23.80
N TYR A 4 16.18 -9.47 24.40
CA TYR A 4 16.63 -8.23 23.78
C TYR A 4 18.13 -8.06 24.02
N LEU A 5 18.85 -7.76 22.94
CA LEU A 5 20.27 -7.40 23.00
C LEU A 5 20.43 -5.99 22.41
N ASP A 6 20.98 -5.06 23.17
CA ASP A 6 21.26 -3.70 22.73
C ASP A 6 22.60 -3.63 21.99
N VAL A 7 22.66 -4.34 20.86
CA VAL A 7 23.84 -4.41 19.99
C VAL A 7 23.40 -4.24 18.53
N PRO A 8 23.99 -3.30 17.78
CA PRO A 8 23.72 -3.17 16.35
C PRO A 8 24.36 -4.34 15.58
N PHE A 9 23.56 -5.33 15.21
CA PHE A 9 24.03 -6.47 14.42
C PHE A 9 24.16 -6.17 12.93
N TYR A 10 23.57 -5.05 12.49
CA TYR A 10 23.51 -4.71 11.06
C TYR A 10 23.47 -3.20 10.86
N HIS A 11 24.31 -2.71 9.96
CA HIS A 11 24.30 -1.32 9.51
C HIS A 11 23.73 -1.27 8.09
N TYR A 12 22.58 -0.62 7.92
CA TYR A 12 21.94 -0.46 6.62
C TYR A 12 22.29 0.92 6.03
N PHE A 13 22.96 0.90 4.89
CA PHE A 13 23.27 2.14 4.17
C PHE A 13 22.05 2.58 3.34
N ILE A 14 21.46 3.72 3.71
CA ILE A 14 20.31 4.34 3.03
C ILE A 14 20.84 5.31 1.97
N GLY A 15 20.19 5.33 0.77
CA GLY A 15 20.54 6.27 -0.31
C GLY A 15 21.46 5.69 -1.39
N ARG A 16 21.67 4.35 -1.42
CA ARG A 16 22.39 3.70 -2.53
C ARG A 16 21.51 3.69 -3.78
N GLU A 17 22.10 3.96 -4.97
CA GLU A 17 21.39 3.76 -6.25
C GLU A 17 20.87 2.31 -6.39
N GLY A 18 19.66 2.17 -6.95
CA GLY A 18 19.03 0.88 -7.20
C GLY A 18 18.43 0.20 -5.97
N GLN A 19 18.29 0.91 -4.84
CA GLN A 19 17.59 0.36 -3.68
C GLN A 19 16.12 0.05 -4.00
N SER A 20 15.62 -1.04 -3.40
CA SER A 20 14.26 -1.55 -3.64
C SER A 20 13.15 -0.54 -3.30
N VAL A 21 13.44 0.46 -2.48
CA VAL A 21 12.48 1.50 -2.07
C VAL A 21 12.43 2.71 -2.99
N GLN A 22 13.33 2.81 -3.99
CA GLN A 22 13.29 3.91 -4.95
C GLN A 22 12.03 3.85 -5.81
N THR A 23 11.42 5.00 -6.08
CA THR A 23 10.13 5.14 -6.77
C THR A 23 10.11 4.44 -8.13
N ASP A 24 11.17 4.56 -8.92
CA ASP A 24 11.27 3.92 -10.23
C ASP A 24 11.39 2.38 -10.14
N VAL A 25 12.09 1.87 -9.12
CA VAL A 25 12.19 0.44 -8.83
C VAL A 25 10.83 -0.12 -8.41
N MET A 26 10.13 0.59 -7.53
CA MET A 26 8.80 0.21 -7.07
C MET A 26 7.77 0.20 -8.21
N ILE A 27 7.83 1.18 -9.11
CA ILE A 27 6.97 1.21 -10.30
C ILE A 27 7.26 0.01 -11.21
N ARG A 28 8.53 -0.32 -11.48
CA ARG A 28 8.89 -1.49 -12.29
C ARG A 28 8.42 -2.82 -11.67
N ARG A 29 8.30 -2.87 -10.34
CA ARG A 29 7.90 -4.06 -9.58
C ARG A 29 6.45 -4.01 -9.10
N VAL A 30 5.63 -3.11 -9.63
CA VAL A 30 4.26 -2.89 -9.13
C VAL A 30 3.37 -4.13 -9.21
N ASP A 31 3.62 -5.05 -10.15
CA ASP A 31 2.88 -6.30 -10.22
C ASP A 31 3.24 -7.28 -9.08
N GLN A 32 4.45 -7.17 -8.50
CA GLN A 32 4.80 -7.88 -7.27
C GLN A 32 4.03 -7.30 -6.07
N LEU A 33 3.88 -5.98 -5.98
CA LEU A 33 3.05 -5.34 -4.94
C LEU A 33 1.59 -5.78 -5.05
N ARG A 34 1.05 -5.86 -6.27
CA ARG A 34 -0.31 -6.36 -6.52
C ARG A 34 -0.46 -7.82 -6.06
N LEU A 35 0.54 -8.66 -6.29
CA LEU A 35 0.55 -10.04 -5.80
C LEU A 35 0.53 -10.09 -4.28
N VAL A 36 1.38 -9.31 -3.61
CA VAL A 36 1.41 -9.21 -2.14
C VAL A 36 0.05 -8.73 -1.62
N ASN A 37 -0.53 -7.71 -2.23
CA ASN A 37 -1.85 -7.20 -1.86
C ASN A 37 -2.93 -8.28 -1.94
N ARG A 38 -2.94 -9.07 -3.02
CA ARG A 38 -3.85 -10.19 -3.16
C ARG A 38 -3.67 -11.23 -2.06
N LEU A 39 -2.43 -11.66 -1.80
CA LEU A 39 -2.14 -12.63 -0.75
C LEU A 39 -2.55 -12.11 0.64
N MET A 40 -2.33 -10.83 0.91
CA MET A 40 -2.79 -10.21 2.16
C MET A 40 -4.32 -10.16 2.25
N THR A 41 -5.00 -9.88 1.14
CA THR A 41 -6.47 -9.91 1.08
C THR A 41 -6.99 -11.30 1.40
N GLU A 42 -6.44 -12.33 0.76
CA GLU A 42 -6.81 -13.74 0.97
C GLU A 42 -6.50 -14.23 2.40
N ALA A 43 -5.46 -13.69 3.03
CA ALA A 43 -5.08 -14.00 4.40
C ALA A 43 -5.88 -13.20 5.47
N THR A 44 -6.65 -12.20 5.06
CA THR A 44 -7.44 -11.38 5.99
C THR A 44 -8.71 -12.12 6.40
N PRO A 45 -8.89 -12.46 7.68
CA PRO A 45 -10.06 -13.21 8.16
C PRO A 45 -11.32 -12.35 8.16
N GLU A 46 -12.47 -12.98 8.11
CA GLU A 46 -13.75 -12.31 8.31
C GLU A 46 -13.88 -11.75 9.73
N ARG A 47 -14.57 -10.63 9.86
CA ARG A 47 -14.80 -10.00 11.17
C ARG A 47 -15.56 -10.93 12.10
N GLY A 48 -15.08 -11.08 13.32
CA GLY A 48 -15.67 -11.95 14.32
C GLY A 48 -15.10 -13.37 14.35
N THR A 49 -14.29 -13.77 13.36
CA THR A 49 -13.59 -15.07 13.36
C THR A 49 -12.27 -15.04 14.13
N VAL A 50 -11.78 -13.85 14.44
CA VAL A 50 -10.56 -13.59 15.22
C VAL A 50 -10.83 -12.47 16.23
N PRO A 51 -9.97 -12.29 17.27
CA PRO A 51 -10.09 -11.15 18.17
C PRO A 51 -10.13 -9.82 17.44
N GLU A 52 -11.01 -8.90 17.82
CA GLU A 52 -11.23 -7.61 17.14
C GLU A 52 -9.95 -6.80 17.00
N GLY A 53 -9.04 -6.84 17.97
CA GLY A 53 -7.73 -6.19 17.89
C GLY A 53 -6.88 -6.70 16.73
N LEU A 54 -6.85 -8.01 16.52
CA LEU A 54 -6.15 -8.64 15.40
C LEU A 54 -6.82 -8.31 14.06
N TYR A 55 -8.14 -8.38 13.98
CA TYR A 55 -8.88 -7.98 12.78
C TYR A 55 -8.55 -6.54 12.36
N ARG A 56 -8.64 -5.59 13.31
CA ARG A 56 -8.32 -4.18 13.06
C ARG A 56 -6.89 -3.96 12.62
N TYR A 57 -5.95 -4.70 13.17
CA TYR A 57 -4.55 -4.69 12.76
C TYR A 57 -4.40 -5.15 11.30
N MET A 58 -4.99 -6.28 10.92
CA MET A 58 -4.92 -6.81 9.55
C MET A 58 -5.58 -5.87 8.53
N ILE A 59 -6.75 -5.32 8.84
CA ILE A 59 -7.41 -4.30 8.01
C ILE A 59 -6.55 -3.05 7.84
N HIS A 60 -5.85 -2.63 8.91
CA HIS A 60 -4.97 -1.47 8.83
C HIS A 60 -3.79 -1.71 7.88
N PHE A 61 -3.12 -2.86 7.98
CA PHE A 61 -2.00 -3.19 7.12
C PHE A 61 -2.42 -3.46 5.66
N LEU A 62 -3.55 -4.13 5.44
CA LEU A 62 -4.11 -4.29 4.10
C LEU A 62 -4.42 -2.93 3.47
N ALA A 63 -4.97 -1.99 4.24
CA ALA A 63 -5.22 -0.63 3.76
C ALA A 63 -3.93 0.11 3.40
N ILE A 64 -2.87 0.01 4.22
CA ILE A 64 -1.56 0.61 3.92
C ILE A 64 -1.00 0.04 2.62
N GLU A 65 -0.94 -1.28 2.49
CA GLU A 65 -0.39 -1.95 1.30
C GLU A 65 -1.18 -1.60 0.04
N SER A 66 -2.52 -1.58 0.12
CA SER A 66 -3.38 -1.17 -0.98
C SER A 66 -3.15 0.29 -1.39
N CYS A 67 -2.90 1.17 -0.43
CA CYS A 67 -2.58 2.57 -0.67
C CYS A 67 -1.19 2.73 -1.32
N VAL A 68 -0.17 2.04 -0.81
CA VAL A 68 1.19 2.06 -1.37
C VAL A 68 1.17 1.58 -2.82
N THR A 69 0.56 0.42 -3.08
CA THR A 69 0.41 -0.13 -4.43
C THR A 69 -0.33 0.84 -5.34
N SER A 70 -1.44 1.43 -4.87
CA SER A 70 -2.22 2.42 -5.64
C SER A 70 -1.42 3.67 -5.96
N ALA A 71 -0.58 4.15 -5.04
CA ALA A 71 0.28 5.31 -5.26
C ALA A 71 1.27 5.05 -6.41
N PHE A 72 1.98 3.91 -6.42
CA PHE A 72 2.92 3.59 -7.48
C PHE A 72 2.23 3.35 -8.84
N LEU A 73 1.03 2.75 -8.84
CA LEU A 73 0.20 2.64 -10.05
C LEU A 73 -0.16 4.01 -10.63
N ILE A 74 -0.45 5.00 -9.77
CA ILE A 74 -0.76 6.38 -10.20
C ILE A 74 0.53 7.11 -10.64
N LEU A 75 1.63 6.95 -9.91
CA LEU A 75 2.92 7.60 -10.19
C LEU A 75 3.54 7.15 -11.50
N SER A 76 3.27 5.93 -11.94
CA SER A 76 3.72 5.38 -13.22
C SER A 76 3.24 6.19 -14.44
N ARG A 77 2.14 6.94 -14.33
CA ARG A 77 1.45 7.69 -15.39
C ARG A 77 0.99 6.82 -16.58
N ASP A 78 1.05 5.52 -16.45
CA ASP A 78 0.61 4.58 -17.47
C ASP A 78 -0.90 4.34 -17.35
N PRO A 79 -1.70 4.57 -18.42
CA PRO A 79 -3.13 4.28 -18.44
C PRO A 79 -3.46 2.84 -18.05
N ALA A 80 -2.64 1.87 -18.45
CA ALA A 80 -2.83 0.46 -18.10
C ALA A 80 -2.73 0.25 -16.58
N ASN A 81 -1.85 0.96 -15.90
CA ASN A 81 -1.71 0.89 -14.45
C ASN A 81 -2.88 1.55 -13.71
N TYR A 82 -3.59 2.50 -14.32
CA TYR A 82 -4.84 3.02 -13.74
C TYR A 82 -5.95 1.96 -13.75
N VAL A 83 -6.01 1.12 -14.78
CA VAL A 83 -6.91 -0.04 -14.82
C VAL A 83 -6.54 -1.04 -13.72
N LYS A 84 -5.25 -1.40 -13.61
CA LYS A 84 -4.75 -2.29 -12.56
C LYS A 84 -5.08 -1.79 -11.15
N LYS A 85 -5.10 -0.45 -10.93
CA LYS A 85 -5.54 0.12 -9.67
C LYS A 85 -7.01 -0.16 -9.39
N THR A 86 -7.87 -0.01 -10.37
CA THR A 86 -9.30 -0.32 -10.23
C THR A 86 -9.48 -1.79 -9.91
N GLU A 87 -8.85 -2.68 -10.68
CA GLU A 87 -8.87 -4.14 -10.48
C GLU A 87 -8.44 -4.55 -9.07
N LEU A 88 -7.39 -3.89 -8.50
CA LEU A 88 -6.92 -4.16 -7.14
C LEU A 88 -8.02 -3.94 -6.11
N TRP A 89 -8.71 -2.80 -6.18
CA TRP A 89 -9.77 -2.47 -5.25
C TRP A 89 -11.03 -3.32 -5.46
N ASP A 90 -11.37 -3.62 -6.71
CA ASP A 90 -12.48 -4.49 -7.05
C ASP A 90 -12.23 -5.92 -6.58
N ALA A 91 -10.99 -6.40 -6.63
CA ALA A 91 -10.63 -7.73 -6.12
C ALA A 91 -10.79 -7.83 -4.59
N ILE A 92 -10.48 -6.78 -3.83
CA ILE A 92 -10.72 -6.74 -2.38
C ILE A 92 -12.23 -6.79 -2.09
N ASP A 93 -13.03 -6.00 -2.82
CA ASP A 93 -14.48 -5.97 -2.66
C ASP A 93 -15.12 -7.31 -3.06
N ALA A 94 -14.62 -7.94 -4.12
CA ALA A 94 -15.10 -9.24 -4.60
C ALA A 94 -14.74 -10.39 -3.64
N TYR A 95 -13.57 -10.32 -2.97
CA TYR A 95 -13.18 -11.30 -1.96
C TYR A 95 -14.12 -11.26 -0.75
N SER A 96 -14.33 -10.06 -0.19
CA SER A 96 -15.27 -9.83 0.89
C SER A 96 -15.74 -8.36 0.88
N PRO A 97 -17.04 -8.10 0.62
CA PRO A 97 -17.59 -6.74 0.69
C PRO A 97 -17.42 -6.08 2.06
N ALA A 98 -17.41 -6.86 3.14
CA ALA A 98 -17.20 -6.35 4.50
C ALA A 98 -15.76 -5.85 4.69
N ILE A 99 -14.77 -6.65 4.28
CA ILE A 99 -13.35 -6.27 4.31
C ILE A 99 -13.13 -5.06 3.40
N GLY A 100 -13.66 -5.07 2.17
CA GLY A 100 -13.57 -3.96 1.24
C GLY A 100 -14.10 -2.66 1.83
N LYS A 101 -15.26 -2.70 2.47
CA LYS A 101 -15.85 -1.56 3.19
C LYS A 101 -14.91 -1.03 4.29
N ASP A 102 -14.37 -1.92 5.13
CA ASP A 102 -13.52 -1.54 6.25
C ASP A 102 -12.17 -0.96 5.79
N VAL A 103 -11.57 -1.52 4.73
CA VAL A 103 -10.35 -1.01 4.10
C VAL A 103 -10.59 0.35 3.45
N ARG A 104 -11.69 0.52 2.70
CA ARG A 104 -12.05 1.79 2.04
C ARG A 104 -12.41 2.89 3.03
N ALA A 105 -12.90 2.55 4.22
CA ALA A 105 -13.25 3.52 5.26
C ALA A 105 -12.03 4.25 5.84
N LYS A 106 -10.81 3.71 5.66
CA LYS A 106 -9.58 4.36 6.14
C LYS A 106 -9.33 5.67 5.39
N LEU A 107 -8.89 6.70 6.11
CA LEU A 107 -8.67 8.03 5.56
C LEU A 107 -7.75 8.02 4.32
N MET A 108 -6.62 7.31 4.41
CA MET A 108 -5.67 7.22 3.31
C MET A 108 -6.29 6.49 2.09
N SER A 109 -7.06 5.43 2.32
CA SER A 109 -7.78 4.72 1.25
C SER A 109 -8.76 5.65 0.52
N ARG A 110 -9.47 6.49 1.26
CA ARG A 110 -10.39 7.49 0.68
C ARG A 110 -9.63 8.52 -0.17
N ALA A 111 -8.49 9.02 0.33
CA ALA A 111 -7.66 9.99 -0.39
C ALA A 111 -7.09 9.39 -1.69
N LEU A 112 -6.61 8.15 -1.66
CA LEU A 112 -6.03 7.45 -2.82
C LEU A 112 -7.09 7.05 -3.87
N ASN A 113 -8.37 7.00 -3.49
CA ASN A 113 -9.48 6.64 -4.36
C ASN A 113 -10.31 7.84 -4.84
N LEU A 114 -9.81 9.05 -4.70
CA LEU A 114 -10.42 10.23 -5.31
C LEU A 114 -10.56 10.06 -6.82
N PRO A 115 -11.75 10.35 -7.39
CA PRO A 115 -12.04 10.05 -8.79
C PRO A 115 -11.35 11.02 -9.75
N GLY A 116 -11.14 10.53 -10.97
CA GLY A 116 -10.78 11.34 -12.14
C GLY A 116 -9.34 11.89 -12.13
N LYS A 117 -9.09 12.83 -13.05
CA LYS A 117 -7.79 13.50 -13.20
C LYS A 117 -7.39 14.32 -11.98
N PRO A 118 -8.31 15.07 -11.31
CA PRO A 118 -7.98 15.82 -10.09
C PRO A 118 -7.50 14.92 -8.95
N GLY A 119 -8.16 13.78 -8.73
CA GLY A 119 -7.74 12.83 -7.70
C GLY A 119 -6.32 12.31 -7.91
N ARG A 120 -5.99 11.92 -9.14
CA ARG A 120 -4.63 11.48 -9.48
C ARG A 120 -3.59 12.60 -9.32
N TRP A 121 -3.95 13.83 -9.63
CA TRP A 121 -3.09 15.00 -9.43
C TRP A 121 -2.78 15.23 -7.95
N ILE A 122 -3.80 15.16 -7.08
CA ILE A 122 -3.65 15.30 -5.62
C ILE A 122 -2.71 14.23 -5.07
N VAL A 123 -2.95 12.95 -5.43
CA VAL A 123 -2.11 11.84 -4.98
C VAL A 123 -0.65 12.02 -5.39
N ARG A 124 -0.42 12.36 -6.65
CA ARG A 124 0.94 12.56 -7.19
C ARG A 124 1.68 13.69 -6.48
N ASN A 125 1.04 14.86 -6.36
CA ASN A 125 1.70 16.00 -5.73
C ASN A 125 1.86 15.80 -4.22
N GLY A 126 0.90 15.16 -3.56
CA GLY A 126 1.02 14.76 -2.16
C GLY A 126 2.18 13.82 -1.92
N TYR A 127 2.39 12.83 -2.80
CA TYR A 127 3.54 11.93 -2.73
C TYR A 127 4.87 12.68 -2.91
N LEU A 128 4.99 13.53 -3.93
CA LEU A 128 6.22 14.31 -4.18
C LEU A 128 6.57 15.26 -3.03
N ILE A 129 5.55 15.82 -2.39
CA ILE A 129 5.75 16.65 -1.18
C ILE A 129 6.24 15.78 -0.02
N ALA A 130 5.61 14.64 0.22
CA ALA A 130 6.01 13.71 1.28
C ALA A 130 7.44 13.19 1.06
N GLU A 131 7.79 12.79 -0.17
CA GLU A 131 9.14 12.36 -0.55
C GLU A 131 10.19 13.44 -0.24
N ARG A 132 9.89 14.71 -0.54
CA ARG A 132 10.79 15.83 -0.29
C ARG A 132 10.95 16.15 1.21
N ILE A 133 9.89 15.97 2.02
CA ILE A 133 9.89 16.25 3.46
C ILE A 133 10.58 15.12 4.23
N VAL A 134 10.29 13.87 3.87
CA VAL A 134 10.74 12.68 4.61
C VAL A 134 12.11 12.18 4.11
N GLY A 135 12.53 12.61 2.91
CA GLY A 135 13.84 12.28 2.38
C GLY A 135 13.99 10.78 2.05
N PHE A 136 13.02 10.20 1.39
CA PHE A 136 13.09 8.81 0.88
C PHE A 136 14.03 8.68 -0.34
N ASN A 137 15.20 9.29 -0.29
CA ASN A 137 16.25 9.13 -1.30
C ASN A 137 17.47 8.46 -0.72
#